data_686754ea0cb70a48e3daf875ca02edec
#
_entry.id   686754ea0cb70a48e3daf875ca02edec
#
_cell.length_a   1.000
_cell.length_b   1.000
_cell.length_c   1.000
_cell.angle_alpha   90.00
_cell.angle_beta   90.00
_cell.angle_gamma   90.00
#
_symmetry.space_group_name_H-M   'P 1'
#
loop_
_entity.id
_entity.type
_entity.pdbx_description
1 polymer ?
#
loop_
_entity_poly.entity_id
_entity_poly.type
_entity_poly.pdbx_seq_one_letter_code
_entity_poly.pdbx_strand_id
1 'polypeptide(L)'
;MTSRKQWTHDLTCQPGLIAIAATVLLAFSSAAHGAGEPRETAIRPFQVHVADAALADLRRRLAATQWPDKELVTDRSQGVQLATMKALVRYWQTEYDWRRAEARLNALPQFVTTIDGLDIHFIHVKSRQPNALPMILTHGWPGSIVELLAIIDPLANPTAHGGRAEDAFDVVIPSLPGYGFSGKPTIPGWNPDRVARAWDELMKRLGYSRYVAQGGDVGAAVTDAMARQAPAGLVGVHFNFLINFPPDVLAAAFGGGRVPAGLSEAERAALAAVTAAFRRGYLVEQGEHPQTIGYPLTDSPVGLAAWMLDHDADSYEKISHAFVDGQPAGDLTRERIVDNITLYWLTNSATSAARMYWESSRARADAVARPPVAVSIPVAFTVFPGEIYQAPRAWAEKVYPNLIYFHEADKGGHFAAWEQPELFASELRAAFRPLRGAQ
;
A
#
# COMPACT_ATOMS: atom_id res chain seq x y z
N MET A 1 -34.62 -51.79 16.10
CA MET A 1 -34.82 -51.68 17.55
C MET A 1 -34.14 -50.37 17.93
N THR A 2 -34.86 -49.28 17.84
CA THR A 2 -35.53 -48.47 18.86
C THR A 2 -34.59 -47.93 19.94
N SER A 3 -34.32 -46.63 20.02
CA SER A 3 -35.17 -45.77 20.86
C SER A 3 -34.86 -44.29 20.63
N ARG A 4 -35.88 -43.53 20.23
CA ARG A 4 -35.93 -42.06 20.31
C ARG A 4 -36.20 -41.66 21.76
N LYS A 5 -35.53 -40.63 22.30
CA LYS A 5 -36.01 -39.89 23.46
C LYS A 5 -36.44 -38.50 23.05
N GLN A 6 -37.72 -38.24 23.12
CA GLN A 6 -38.37 -36.93 23.12
C GLN A 6 -38.17 -36.25 24.49
N TRP A 7 -37.94 -34.96 24.47
CA TRP A 7 -38.09 -34.09 25.64
C TRP A 7 -39.25 -33.12 25.33
N THR A 8 -40.25 -33.17 26.16
CA THR A 8 -41.43 -32.29 26.17
C THR A 8 -41.16 -31.11 27.11
N HIS A 9 -41.55 -29.94 26.66
CA HIS A 9 -41.60 -28.69 27.43
C HIS A 9 -42.85 -28.65 28.30
N ASP A 10 -42.68 -28.15 29.51
CA ASP A 10 -43.78 -27.60 30.30
C ASP A 10 -43.58 -26.11 30.54
N LEU A 11 -44.58 -25.33 30.08
CA LEU A 11 -44.73 -23.91 30.30
C LEU A 11 -45.68 -23.72 31.50
N THR A 12 -45.27 -22.97 32.51
CA THR A 12 -46.20 -22.37 33.46
C THR A 12 -45.95 -20.87 33.56
N CYS A 13 -46.98 -20.12 33.12
CA CYS A 13 -47.17 -18.69 33.35
C CYS A 13 -47.65 -18.44 34.78
N GLN A 14 -47.21 -17.36 35.41
CA GLN A 14 -48.09 -16.53 36.24
C GLN A 14 -47.66 -15.06 36.30
N PRO A 15 -48.60 -14.10 36.44
CA PRO A 15 -48.43 -12.68 36.26
C PRO A 15 -48.56 -11.90 37.58
N GLY A 16 -48.12 -10.66 37.56
CA GLY A 16 -48.45 -9.68 38.62
C GLY A 16 -47.62 -8.42 38.57
N LEU A 17 -48.13 -7.37 37.97
CA LEU A 17 -48.61 -6.08 38.51
C LEU A 17 -47.57 -5.28 39.36
N ILE A 18 -47.21 -4.07 39.05
CA ILE A 18 -47.92 -2.79 39.23
C ILE A 18 -47.05 -1.65 38.70
N ALA A 19 -47.67 -0.70 37.98
CA ALA A 19 -47.10 0.52 37.48
C ALA A 19 -47.03 1.61 38.61
N ILE A 20 -45.94 2.37 38.63
CA ILE A 20 -45.92 3.69 39.22
C ILE A 20 -45.26 4.64 38.22
N ALA A 21 -46.05 5.55 37.66
CA ALA A 21 -45.61 6.66 36.84
C ALA A 21 -45.09 7.81 37.76
N ALA A 22 -43.85 8.17 37.59
CA ALA A 22 -43.33 9.40 38.12
C ALA A 22 -42.90 10.33 36.98
N THR A 23 -43.71 11.33 36.70
CA THR A 23 -43.44 12.37 35.69
C THR A 23 -42.41 13.34 36.28
N VAL A 24 -41.20 13.33 35.80
CA VAL A 24 -40.18 14.37 36.05
C VAL A 24 -40.09 15.25 34.81
N LEU A 25 -40.61 16.46 34.91
CA LEU A 25 -40.36 17.54 33.95
C LEU A 25 -38.89 17.99 34.09
N LEU A 26 -38.05 17.65 33.13
CA LEU A 26 -36.74 18.25 32.95
C LEU A 26 -36.84 19.35 31.88
N ALA A 27 -36.67 20.59 32.33
CA ALA A 27 -36.52 21.73 31.45
C ALA A 27 -35.22 21.60 30.64
N PHE A 28 -35.36 21.40 29.32
CA PHE A 28 -34.22 21.45 28.39
C PHE A 28 -33.88 22.92 28.12
N SER A 29 -32.77 23.37 28.70
CA SER A 29 -32.09 24.60 28.29
C SER A 29 -31.41 24.31 26.97
N SER A 30 -31.91 24.86 25.87
CA SER A 30 -31.28 24.79 24.55
C SER A 30 -30.05 25.71 24.53
N ALA A 31 -28.89 25.18 24.85
CA ALA A 31 -27.64 25.76 24.43
C ALA A 31 -27.46 25.49 22.94
N ALA A 32 -27.49 26.53 22.12
CA ALA A 32 -27.14 26.46 20.70
C ALA A 32 -25.68 26.02 20.59
N HIS A 33 -25.47 24.74 20.30
CA HIS A 33 -24.18 24.23 19.84
C HIS A 33 -24.06 24.64 18.38
N GLY A 34 -23.02 25.44 18.09
CA GLY A 34 -22.63 25.71 16.71
C GLY A 34 -22.52 24.37 15.95
N ALA A 35 -23.06 24.33 14.73
CA ALA A 35 -23.00 23.19 13.85
C ALA A 35 -21.52 22.85 13.58
N GLY A 36 -20.96 21.95 14.38
CA GLY A 36 -19.68 21.30 14.05
C GLY A 36 -19.87 20.49 12.77
N GLU A 37 -18.85 20.47 11.93
CA GLU A 37 -18.82 19.59 10.76
C GLU A 37 -19.26 18.18 11.15
N PRO A 38 -20.02 17.47 10.29
CA PRO A 38 -20.39 16.09 10.55
C PRO A 38 -19.12 15.29 10.90
N ARG A 39 -19.15 14.49 11.96
CA ARG A 39 -17.99 13.69 12.43
C ARG A 39 -17.31 12.89 11.33
N GLU A 40 -18.01 12.59 10.24
CA GLU A 40 -17.54 11.82 9.09
C GLU A 40 -16.55 12.58 8.18
N THR A 41 -16.59 13.92 8.14
CA THR A 41 -15.70 14.72 7.26
C THR A 41 -14.51 15.33 7.99
N ALA A 42 -14.51 15.33 9.31
CA ALA A 42 -13.45 15.94 10.11
C ALA A 42 -12.10 15.23 9.94
N ILE A 43 -11.06 16.03 9.76
CA ILE A 43 -9.67 15.56 9.82
C ILE A 43 -9.22 15.60 11.29
N ARG A 44 -8.90 14.44 11.84
CA ARG A 44 -8.55 14.27 13.26
C ARG A 44 -7.06 13.96 13.40
N PRO A 45 -6.30 14.55 14.32
CA PRO A 45 -4.93 14.14 14.62
C PRO A 45 -4.87 12.65 14.99
N PHE A 46 -3.81 11.99 14.57
CA PHE A 46 -3.55 10.60 14.87
C PHE A 46 -2.15 10.44 15.47
N GLN A 47 -2.02 9.55 16.43
CA GLN A 47 -0.75 9.12 17.00
C GLN A 47 -0.72 7.62 17.11
N VAL A 48 0.41 7.03 16.74
CA VAL A 48 0.66 5.60 16.90
C VAL A 48 0.89 5.31 18.38
N HIS A 49 0.12 4.38 18.91
CA HIS A 49 0.32 3.86 20.26
C HIS A 49 0.04 2.36 20.29
N VAL A 50 1.07 1.57 20.54
CA VAL A 50 0.95 0.12 20.65
C VAL A 50 1.09 -0.29 22.11
N ALA A 51 0.13 -1.05 22.64
CA ALA A 51 0.17 -1.53 24.01
C ALA A 51 1.37 -2.47 24.24
N ASP A 52 2.02 -2.36 25.39
CA ASP A 52 3.16 -3.22 25.76
C ASP A 52 2.80 -4.71 25.72
N ALA A 53 1.57 -5.06 26.04
CA ALA A 53 1.07 -6.43 25.94
C ALA A 53 1.15 -7.01 24.52
N ALA A 54 0.89 -6.19 23.49
CA ALA A 54 1.00 -6.62 22.07
C ALA A 54 2.47 -6.87 21.68
N LEU A 55 3.39 -6.03 22.16
CA LEU A 55 4.82 -6.22 21.94
C LEU A 55 5.35 -7.45 22.71
N ALA A 56 4.86 -7.70 23.92
CA ALA A 56 5.20 -8.89 24.68
C ALA A 56 4.67 -10.17 23.99
N ASP A 57 3.45 -10.14 23.46
CA ASP A 57 2.90 -11.25 22.68
C ASP A 57 3.70 -11.55 21.41
N LEU A 58 4.10 -10.51 20.67
CA LEU A 58 4.98 -10.65 19.50
C LEU A 58 6.28 -11.35 19.87
N ARG A 59 6.98 -10.89 20.93
CA ARG A 59 8.23 -11.50 21.39
C ARG A 59 8.03 -12.97 21.80
N ARG A 60 6.94 -13.27 22.49
CA ARG A 60 6.58 -14.65 22.89
C ARG A 60 6.37 -15.55 21.66
N ARG A 61 5.66 -15.07 20.64
CA ARG A 61 5.40 -15.82 19.39
C ARG A 61 6.68 -16.04 18.59
N LEU A 62 7.54 -15.04 18.47
CA LEU A 62 8.85 -15.16 17.83
C LEU A 62 9.71 -16.22 18.54
N ALA A 63 9.71 -16.25 19.90
CA ALA A 63 10.45 -17.23 20.70
C ALA A 63 9.89 -18.66 20.54
N ALA A 64 8.60 -18.81 20.28
CA ALA A 64 7.92 -20.10 20.11
C ALA A 64 7.93 -20.60 18.64
N THR A 65 8.70 -19.95 17.74
CA THR A 65 8.76 -20.33 16.33
C THR A 65 9.18 -21.77 16.13
N GLN A 66 8.37 -22.51 15.39
CA GLN A 66 8.73 -23.83 14.88
C GLN A 66 9.31 -23.68 13.48
N TRP A 67 10.56 -24.12 13.29
CA TRP A 67 11.26 -23.97 12.05
C TRP A 67 10.98 -25.14 11.11
N PRO A 68 10.77 -24.91 9.80
CA PRO A 68 10.74 -25.98 8.82
C PRO A 68 12.13 -26.58 8.60
N ASP A 69 12.17 -27.68 7.87
CA ASP A 69 13.42 -28.19 7.32
C ASP A 69 14.08 -27.15 6.40
N LYS A 70 15.41 -27.29 6.25
CA LYS A 70 16.16 -26.44 5.34
C LYS A 70 15.78 -26.76 3.90
N GLU A 71 15.76 -25.72 3.04
CA GLU A 71 15.66 -25.87 1.59
C GLU A 71 16.72 -26.82 1.02
N LEU A 72 16.37 -27.56 -0.03
CA LEU A 72 17.23 -28.56 -0.67
C LEU A 72 18.14 -27.98 -1.77
N VAL A 73 17.97 -26.69 -2.07
CA VAL A 73 18.69 -25.95 -3.11
C VAL A 73 19.54 -24.85 -2.49
N THR A 74 20.48 -24.31 -3.27
CA THR A 74 21.37 -23.24 -2.82
C THR A 74 20.86 -21.83 -3.18
N ASP A 75 19.84 -21.77 -4.03
CA ASP A 75 19.18 -20.54 -4.48
C ASP A 75 17.78 -20.38 -3.86
N ARG A 76 17.01 -19.41 -4.33
CA ARG A 76 15.65 -19.16 -3.85
C ARG A 76 14.54 -19.89 -4.63
N SER A 77 14.86 -20.86 -5.46
CA SER A 77 13.86 -21.57 -6.28
C SER A 77 12.82 -22.36 -5.46
N GLN A 78 13.12 -22.63 -4.19
CA GLN A 78 12.17 -23.15 -3.19
C GLN A 78 11.60 -22.08 -2.24
N GLY A 79 11.77 -20.80 -2.54
CA GLY A 79 11.27 -19.68 -1.72
C GLY A 79 12.32 -19.04 -0.83
N VAL A 80 11.87 -18.44 0.26
CA VAL A 80 12.71 -17.72 1.24
C VAL A 80 13.60 -18.69 2.01
N GLN A 81 14.90 -18.44 2.02
CA GLN A 81 15.88 -19.34 2.62
C GLN A 81 15.85 -19.29 4.16
N LEU A 82 15.99 -20.45 4.78
CA LEU A 82 15.96 -20.62 6.24
C LEU A 82 17.04 -19.78 6.96
N ALA A 83 18.20 -19.60 6.34
CA ALA A 83 19.30 -18.82 6.91
C ALA A 83 18.91 -17.34 7.06
N THR A 84 18.33 -16.74 6.00
CA THR A 84 17.82 -15.38 6.01
C THR A 84 16.75 -15.19 7.08
N MET A 85 15.77 -16.09 7.12
CA MET A 85 14.69 -16.03 8.11
C MET A 85 15.21 -16.14 9.55
N LYS A 86 16.16 -17.02 9.82
CA LYS A 86 16.78 -17.14 11.15
C LYS A 86 17.56 -15.88 11.55
N ALA A 87 18.27 -15.25 10.62
CA ALA A 87 18.99 -14.00 10.85
C ALA A 87 18.00 -12.84 11.15
N LEU A 88 16.94 -12.72 10.34
CA LEU A 88 15.89 -11.72 10.54
C LEU A 88 15.19 -11.90 11.90
N VAL A 89 14.74 -13.10 12.21
CA VAL A 89 14.00 -13.38 13.46
C VAL A 89 14.89 -13.16 14.68
N ARG A 90 16.16 -13.55 14.62
CA ARG A 90 17.12 -13.26 15.70
C ARG A 90 17.23 -11.75 15.94
N TYR A 91 17.43 -10.95 14.88
CA TYR A 91 17.46 -9.50 15.00
C TYR A 91 16.15 -8.96 15.59
N TRP A 92 15.00 -9.42 15.10
CA TRP A 92 13.68 -9.00 15.55
C TRP A 92 13.44 -9.30 17.04
N GLN A 93 13.95 -10.44 17.54
CA GLN A 93 13.83 -10.83 18.94
C GLN A 93 14.75 -10.06 19.88
N THR A 94 15.99 -9.79 19.46
CA THR A 94 17.08 -9.43 20.39
C THR A 94 17.58 -7.98 20.25
N GLU A 95 17.42 -7.37 19.10
CA GLU A 95 18.01 -6.05 18.80
C GLU A 95 16.94 -5.01 18.43
N TYR A 96 15.80 -5.47 17.89
CA TYR A 96 14.74 -4.59 17.38
C TYR A 96 13.87 -4.02 18.51
N ASP A 97 13.59 -2.72 18.42
CA ASP A 97 12.69 -2.01 19.34
C ASP A 97 11.63 -1.21 18.57
N TRP A 98 10.38 -1.68 18.58
CA TRP A 98 9.24 -0.99 17.99
C TRP A 98 9.08 0.44 18.49
N ARG A 99 9.46 0.76 19.73
CA ARG A 99 9.31 2.12 20.27
C ARG A 99 10.10 3.16 19.47
N ARG A 100 11.18 2.75 18.81
CA ARG A 100 11.91 3.63 17.89
C ARG A 100 11.10 3.91 16.62
N ALA A 101 10.44 2.90 16.02
CA ALA A 101 9.55 3.09 14.88
C ALA A 101 8.35 3.96 15.25
N GLU A 102 7.71 3.69 16.39
CA GLU A 102 6.60 4.47 16.92
C GLU A 102 7.00 5.94 17.14
N ALA A 103 8.18 6.21 17.70
CA ALA A 103 8.69 7.58 17.87
C ALA A 103 8.94 8.29 16.54
N ARG A 104 9.53 7.58 15.55
CA ARG A 104 9.74 8.15 14.20
C ARG A 104 8.42 8.48 13.49
N LEU A 105 7.45 7.59 13.56
CA LEU A 105 6.12 7.82 13.00
C LEU A 105 5.45 9.03 13.69
N ASN A 106 5.50 9.07 15.02
CA ASN A 106 4.88 10.16 15.80
C ASN A 106 5.60 11.50 15.69
N ALA A 107 6.81 11.53 15.15
CA ALA A 107 7.50 12.79 14.79
C ALA A 107 6.91 13.45 13.51
N LEU A 108 6.10 12.72 12.75
CA LEU A 108 5.43 13.21 11.54
C LEU A 108 3.99 13.62 11.85
N PRO A 109 3.46 14.66 11.20
CA PRO A 109 2.04 15.00 11.31
C PRO A 109 1.19 13.89 10.69
N GLN A 110 0.36 13.23 11.50
CA GLN A 110 -0.51 12.13 11.09
C GLN A 110 -1.95 12.44 11.43
N PHE A 111 -2.84 11.97 10.59
CA PHE A 111 -4.26 12.25 10.70
C PHE A 111 -5.11 11.05 10.27
N VAL A 112 -6.39 11.10 10.66
CA VAL A 112 -7.43 10.18 10.21
C VAL A 112 -8.65 10.99 9.78
N THR A 113 -9.27 10.61 8.67
CA THR A 113 -10.58 11.11 8.24
C THR A 113 -11.42 9.93 7.74
N THR A 114 -12.74 9.99 7.90
CA THR A 114 -13.61 8.91 7.44
C THR A 114 -14.09 9.21 6.01
N ILE A 115 -13.82 8.31 5.06
CA ILE A 115 -14.28 8.42 3.66
C ILE A 115 -15.04 7.15 3.32
N ASP A 116 -16.25 7.29 2.79
CA ASP A 116 -17.16 6.18 2.47
C ASP A 116 -17.36 5.20 3.63
N GLY A 117 -17.45 5.72 4.86
CA GLY A 117 -17.63 4.93 6.08
C GLY A 117 -16.38 4.21 6.57
N LEU A 118 -15.20 4.46 5.97
CA LEU A 118 -13.94 3.86 6.37
C LEU A 118 -12.95 4.93 6.86
N ASP A 119 -12.33 4.69 8.01
CA ASP A 119 -11.27 5.58 8.52
C ASP A 119 -10.02 5.42 7.65
N ILE A 120 -9.59 6.52 7.07
CA ILE A 120 -8.36 6.62 6.28
C ILE A 120 -7.30 7.35 7.09
N HIS A 121 -6.25 6.65 7.45
CA HIS A 121 -5.04 7.21 8.04
C HIS A 121 -4.14 7.79 6.95
N PHE A 122 -3.50 8.93 7.24
CA PHE A 122 -2.51 9.52 6.35
C PHE A 122 -1.49 10.37 7.09
N ILE A 123 -0.28 10.45 6.53
CA ILE A 123 0.75 11.42 6.87
C ILE A 123 0.55 12.63 5.97
N HIS A 124 0.63 13.85 6.52
CA HIS A 124 0.53 15.09 5.74
C HIS A 124 1.60 16.08 6.16
N VAL A 125 2.64 16.23 5.35
CA VAL A 125 3.74 17.16 5.59
C VAL A 125 3.68 18.31 4.60
N LYS A 126 3.45 19.51 5.11
CA LYS A 126 3.51 20.75 4.30
C LYS A 126 4.95 21.24 4.18
N SER A 127 5.34 21.56 2.96
CA SER A 127 6.60 22.25 2.70
C SER A 127 6.61 23.66 3.34
N ARG A 128 7.79 24.11 3.71
CA ARG A 128 8.01 25.52 4.10
C ARG A 128 8.22 26.43 2.89
N GLN A 129 8.40 25.86 1.71
CA GLN A 129 8.56 26.62 0.47
C GLN A 129 7.21 27.14 -0.01
N PRO A 130 7.13 28.40 -0.47
CA PRO A 130 5.89 28.90 -1.05
C PRO A 130 5.54 28.16 -2.35
N ASN A 131 4.26 28.01 -2.61
CA ASN A 131 3.73 27.38 -3.83
C ASN A 131 4.19 25.92 -4.06
N ALA A 132 4.47 25.17 -2.98
CA ALA A 132 4.74 23.76 -3.04
C ALA A 132 3.57 23.03 -3.76
N LEU A 133 3.91 22.13 -4.70
CA LEU A 133 2.90 21.36 -5.43
C LEU A 133 2.38 20.23 -4.55
N PRO A 134 1.08 20.14 -4.24
CA PRO A 134 0.55 19.02 -3.46
C PRO A 134 0.72 17.70 -4.22
N MET A 135 1.20 16.67 -3.53
CA MET A 135 1.40 15.34 -4.08
C MET A 135 0.87 14.28 -3.14
N ILE A 136 0.04 13.39 -3.67
CA ILE A 136 -0.37 12.17 -2.98
C ILE A 136 0.47 10.99 -3.46
N LEU A 137 1.08 10.27 -2.49
CA LEU A 137 1.97 9.12 -2.72
C LEU A 137 1.29 7.86 -2.20
N THR A 138 1.13 6.85 -3.05
CA THR A 138 0.45 5.61 -2.69
C THR A 138 1.42 4.44 -2.73
N HIS A 139 1.60 3.79 -1.57
CA HIS A 139 2.41 2.58 -1.40
C HIS A 139 1.71 1.34 -1.98
N GLY A 140 2.40 0.19 -1.95
CA GLY A 140 1.86 -1.10 -2.36
C GLY A 140 2.00 -2.21 -1.31
N TRP A 141 1.99 -3.45 -1.77
CA TRP A 141 2.22 -4.66 -0.98
C TRP A 141 3.53 -5.34 -1.45
N PRO A 142 4.38 -5.84 -0.56
CA PRO A 142 4.28 -5.90 0.91
C PRO A 142 4.77 -4.63 1.63
N GLY A 143 4.85 -3.50 0.92
CA GLY A 143 5.20 -2.22 1.48
C GLY A 143 4.10 -1.60 2.34
N SER A 144 4.34 -0.41 2.82
CA SER A 144 3.41 0.42 3.59
C SER A 144 3.88 1.88 3.52
N ILE A 145 3.27 2.75 4.33
CA ILE A 145 3.78 4.11 4.51
C ILE A 145 5.27 4.15 4.89
N VAL A 146 5.82 3.06 5.47
CA VAL A 146 7.22 2.98 5.91
C VAL A 146 8.19 3.11 4.74
N GLU A 147 7.85 2.57 3.57
CA GLU A 147 8.72 2.63 2.37
C GLU A 147 8.88 4.05 1.82
N LEU A 148 7.94 4.95 2.15
CA LEU A 148 7.91 6.33 1.64
C LEU A 148 8.45 7.37 2.63
N LEU A 149 8.82 6.96 3.86
CA LEU A 149 9.22 7.92 4.90
C LEU A 149 10.52 8.66 4.53
N ALA A 150 11.47 7.98 3.90
CA ALA A 150 12.77 8.55 3.56
C ALA A 150 12.72 9.63 2.47
N ILE A 151 11.67 9.65 1.63
CA ILE A 151 11.51 10.64 0.56
C ILE A 151 10.77 11.90 1.00
N ILE A 152 10.20 11.94 2.21
CA ILE A 152 9.40 13.08 2.68
C ILE A 152 10.22 14.35 2.72
N ASP A 153 11.37 14.35 3.40
CA ASP A 153 12.22 15.54 3.49
C ASP A 153 12.83 15.96 2.14
N PRO A 154 13.38 15.04 1.32
CA PRO A 154 13.81 15.37 -0.04
C PRO A 154 12.75 16.02 -0.92
N LEU A 155 11.48 15.71 -0.71
CA LEU A 155 10.36 16.30 -1.46
C LEU A 155 9.86 17.61 -0.84
N ALA A 156 9.73 17.66 0.49
CA ALA A 156 9.21 18.84 1.18
C ALA A 156 10.25 19.96 1.37
N ASN A 157 11.54 19.60 1.41
CA ASN A 157 12.68 20.51 1.63
C ASN A 157 13.78 20.30 0.57
N PRO A 158 13.48 20.43 -0.73
CA PRO A 158 14.39 20.06 -1.81
C PRO A 158 15.72 20.82 -1.79
N THR A 159 15.78 22.03 -1.23
CA THR A 159 17.00 22.83 -1.16
C THR A 159 18.10 22.22 -0.28
N ALA A 160 17.74 21.42 0.70
CA ALA A 160 18.67 20.63 1.51
C ALA A 160 19.18 19.37 0.77
N HIS A 161 18.55 19.00 -0.35
CA HIS A 161 18.77 17.79 -1.12
C HIS A 161 19.11 18.06 -2.59
N GLY A 162 19.83 19.15 -2.87
CA GLY A 162 20.31 19.51 -4.21
C GLY A 162 19.22 19.94 -5.21
N GLY A 163 17.98 20.11 -4.76
CA GLY A 163 16.88 20.65 -5.56
C GLY A 163 16.71 22.15 -5.38
N ARG A 164 15.69 22.73 -6.03
CA ARG A 164 15.36 24.14 -5.95
C ARG A 164 14.10 24.35 -5.11
N ALA A 165 13.90 25.53 -4.55
CA ALA A 165 12.74 25.85 -3.72
C ALA A 165 11.41 25.60 -4.46
N GLU A 166 11.36 25.95 -5.74
CA GLU A 166 10.19 25.74 -6.60
C GLU A 166 9.92 24.26 -6.92
N ASP A 167 10.85 23.33 -6.64
CA ASP A 167 10.65 21.89 -6.81
C ASP A 167 9.96 21.24 -5.59
N ALA A 168 9.60 22.02 -4.55
CA ALA A 168 8.99 21.52 -3.33
C ALA A 168 7.58 20.94 -3.50
N PHE A 169 7.27 19.96 -2.65
CA PHE A 169 5.94 19.35 -2.59
C PHE A 169 5.35 19.43 -1.19
N ASP A 170 4.03 19.64 -1.10
CA ASP A 170 3.24 19.24 0.05
C ASP A 170 2.97 17.73 -0.09
N VAL A 171 3.37 16.94 0.88
CA VAL A 171 3.37 15.47 0.79
C VAL A 171 2.21 14.87 1.56
N VAL A 172 1.38 14.07 0.90
CA VAL A 172 0.28 13.30 1.50
C VAL A 172 0.53 11.82 1.26
N ILE A 173 0.66 11.02 2.31
CA ILE A 173 0.91 9.57 2.24
C ILE A 173 -0.20 8.85 3.01
N PRO A 174 -1.28 8.42 2.35
CA PRO A 174 -2.30 7.62 2.99
C PRO A 174 -1.85 6.16 3.16
N SER A 175 -2.27 5.53 4.27
CA SER A 175 -2.32 4.08 4.34
C SER A 175 -3.49 3.59 3.48
N LEU A 176 -3.25 2.63 2.59
CA LEU A 176 -4.31 2.01 1.78
C LEU A 176 -5.43 1.43 2.66
N PRO A 177 -6.69 1.39 2.20
CA PRO A 177 -7.77 0.67 2.89
C PRO A 177 -7.39 -0.76 3.23
N GLY A 178 -7.48 -1.11 4.51
CA GLY A 178 -7.07 -2.43 4.99
C GLY A 178 -5.58 -2.60 5.29
N TYR A 179 -4.76 -1.56 5.11
CA TYR A 179 -3.33 -1.55 5.40
C TYR A 179 -3.01 -0.65 6.59
N GLY A 180 -1.97 -1.01 7.32
CA GLY A 180 -1.41 -0.17 8.38
C GLY A 180 -2.49 0.36 9.34
N PHE A 181 -2.57 1.67 9.47
CA PHE A 181 -3.49 2.31 10.43
C PHE A 181 -4.85 2.71 9.82
N SER A 182 -5.07 2.49 8.52
CA SER A 182 -6.40 2.67 7.92
C SER A 182 -7.36 1.57 8.35
N GLY A 183 -8.66 1.89 8.34
CA GLY A 183 -9.74 0.96 8.60
C GLY A 183 -9.70 -0.24 7.66
N LYS A 184 -10.20 -1.38 8.15
CA LYS A 184 -10.33 -2.60 7.34
C LYS A 184 -11.73 -2.65 6.73
N PRO A 185 -11.85 -2.73 5.39
CA PRO A 185 -13.15 -2.88 4.75
C PRO A 185 -13.91 -4.09 5.30
N THR A 186 -15.19 -3.89 5.63
CA THR A 186 -16.10 -4.94 6.12
C THR A 186 -17.05 -5.43 5.03
N ILE A 187 -17.05 -4.76 3.88
CA ILE A 187 -17.82 -5.11 2.68
C ILE A 187 -16.90 -5.10 1.45
N PRO A 188 -17.20 -5.87 0.41
CA PRO A 188 -16.46 -5.81 -0.85
C PRO A 188 -16.58 -4.45 -1.56
N GLY A 189 -15.71 -4.22 -2.55
CA GLY A 189 -15.78 -3.06 -3.44
C GLY A 189 -14.71 -2.00 -3.17
N TRP A 190 -13.80 -2.19 -2.23
CA TRP A 190 -12.64 -1.32 -2.04
C TRP A 190 -11.50 -1.67 -3.01
N ASN A 191 -11.82 -1.66 -4.30
CA ASN A 191 -10.89 -1.85 -5.40
C ASN A 191 -10.12 -0.54 -5.73
N PRO A 192 -9.11 -0.56 -6.61
CA PRO A 192 -8.33 0.62 -6.98
C PRO A 192 -9.18 1.80 -7.47
N ASP A 193 -10.28 1.57 -8.19
CA ASP A 193 -11.15 2.65 -8.67
C ASP A 193 -11.88 3.38 -7.52
N ARG A 194 -12.27 2.68 -6.46
CA ARG A 194 -12.87 3.30 -5.27
C ARG A 194 -11.82 4.02 -4.44
N VAL A 195 -10.64 3.42 -4.28
CA VAL A 195 -9.52 4.07 -3.59
C VAL A 195 -9.13 5.37 -4.31
N ALA A 196 -9.10 5.38 -5.64
CA ALA A 196 -8.83 6.57 -6.43
C ALA A 196 -9.81 7.72 -6.14
N ARG A 197 -11.11 7.42 -6.03
CA ARG A 197 -12.12 8.42 -5.62
C ARG A 197 -11.90 8.91 -4.19
N ALA A 198 -11.54 8.00 -3.29
CA ALA A 198 -11.24 8.36 -1.90
C ALA A 198 -10.01 9.27 -1.79
N TRP A 199 -9.00 9.07 -2.65
CA TRP A 199 -7.81 9.95 -2.68
C TRP A 199 -8.13 11.35 -3.22
N ASP A 200 -8.97 11.45 -4.23
CA ASP A 200 -9.45 12.76 -4.71
C ASP A 200 -10.27 13.49 -3.62
N GLU A 201 -11.15 12.78 -2.94
CA GLU A 201 -11.90 13.33 -1.79
C GLU A 201 -10.96 13.76 -0.65
N LEU A 202 -9.93 12.96 -0.33
CA LEU A 202 -8.92 13.32 0.67
C LEU A 202 -8.21 14.62 0.30
N MET A 203 -7.75 14.75 -0.94
CA MET A 203 -7.06 15.96 -1.40
C MET A 203 -7.98 17.19 -1.35
N LYS A 204 -9.25 17.05 -1.70
CA LYS A 204 -10.26 18.11 -1.57
C LYS A 204 -10.49 18.52 -0.11
N ARG A 205 -10.59 17.57 0.82
CA ARG A 205 -10.71 17.86 2.26
C ARG A 205 -9.51 18.59 2.83
N LEU A 206 -8.33 18.34 2.29
CA LEU A 206 -7.10 19.06 2.63
C LEU A 206 -7.02 20.47 2.01
N GLY A 207 -8.02 20.85 1.19
CA GLY A 207 -8.11 22.17 0.54
C GLY A 207 -7.30 22.26 -0.77
N TYR A 208 -6.87 21.15 -1.33
CA TYR A 208 -6.08 21.11 -2.57
C TYR A 208 -7.00 21.04 -3.80
N SER A 209 -7.07 22.13 -4.54
CA SER A 209 -7.78 22.22 -5.83
C SER A 209 -6.92 21.81 -7.01
N ARG A 210 -5.60 21.62 -6.79
CA ARG A 210 -4.62 21.23 -7.80
C ARG A 210 -3.55 20.38 -7.15
N TYR A 211 -3.32 19.16 -7.68
CA TYR A 211 -2.36 18.22 -7.12
C TYR A 211 -1.88 17.21 -8.17
N VAL A 212 -0.81 16.48 -7.85
CA VAL A 212 -0.28 15.35 -8.62
C VAL A 212 -0.35 14.08 -7.78
N ALA A 213 -0.30 12.92 -8.45
CA ALA A 213 -0.28 11.63 -7.77
C ALA A 213 0.90 10.77 -8.23
N GLN A 214 1.42 9.96 -7.32
CA GLN A 214 2.46 8.98 -7.59
C GLN A 214 2.07 7.63 -6.99
N GLY A 215 2.41 6.52 -7.67
CA GLY A 215 2.24 5.17 -7.15
C GLY A 215 3.10 4.14 -7.85
N GLY A 216 3.55 3.17 -7.06
CA GLY A 216 4.16 1.90 -7.49
C GLY A 216 3.29 0.72 -7.02
N ASP A 217 3.47 -0.47 -7.55
CA ASP A 217 2.74 -1.69 -7.18
C ASP A 217 1.21 -1.50 -7.14
N VAL A 218 0.51 -1.81 -6.03
CA VAL A 218 -0.92 -1.50 -5.82
C VAL A 218 -1.18 0.00 -5.95
N GLY A 219 -0.24 0.83 -5.47
CA GLY A 219 -0.31 2.28 -5.65
C GLY A 219 -0.33 2.70 -7.11
N ALA A 220 0.35 1.97 -8.01
CA ALA A 220 0.25 2.22 -9.45
C ALA A 220 -1.16 1.94 -9.98
N ALA A 221 -1.83 0.89 -9.48
CA ALA A 221 -3.20 0.59 -9.84
C ALA A 221 -4.18 1.70 -9.41
N VAL A 222 -3.99 2.24 -8.21
CA VAL A 222 -4.78 3.37 -7.69
C VAL A 222 -4.51 4.64 -8.50
N THR A 223 -3.23 4.94 -8.76
CA THR A 223 -2.82 6.13 -9.51
C THR A 223 -3.29 6.09 -10.97
N ASP A 224 -3.27 4.89 -11.60
CA ASP A 224 -3.87 4.69 -12.93
C ASP A 224 -5.38 4.89 -12.92
N ALA A 225 -6.07 4.39 -11.89
CA ALA A 225 -7.49 4.62 -11.73
C ALA A 225 -7.80 6.12 -11.54
N MET A 226 -6.97 6.88 -10.79
CA MET A 226 -7.06 8.33 -10.70
C MET A 226 -6.87 8.99 -12.07
N ALA A 227 -5.87 8.55 -12.84
CA ALA A 227 -5.58 9.08 -14.17
C ALA A 227 -6.74 8.84 -15.16
N ARG A 228 -7.37 7.66 -15.12
CA ARG A 228 -8.54 7.33 -15.94
C ARG A 228 -9.80 8.10 -15.52
N GLN A 229 -9.98 8.36 -14.24
CA GLN A 229 -11.10 9.16 -13.72
C GLN A 229 -10.89 10.65 -13.96
N ALA A 230 -9.64 11.11 -14.08
CA ALA A 230 -9.22 12.47 -14.37
C ALA A 230 -10.01 13.52 -13.54
N PRO A 231 -10.03 13.45 -12.20
CA PRO A 231 -10.70 14.44 -11.40
C PRO A 231 -10.10 15.84 -11.65
N ALA A 232 -10.91 16.89 -11.59
CA ALA A 232 -10.52 18.24 -12.02
C ALA A 232 -9.25 18.79 -11.31
N GLY A 233 -8.99 18.36 -10.09
CA GLY A 233 -7.80 18.77 -9.33
C GLY A 233 -6.52 18.03 -9.70
N LEU A 234 -6.60 16.87 -10.34
CA LEU A 234 -5.45 16.05 -10.70
C LEU A 234 -4.82 16.54 -12.01
N VAL A 235 -3.60 17.09 -11.93
CA VAL A 235 -2.94 17.71 -13.09
C VAL A 235 -1.85 16.84 -13.72
N GLY A 236 -1.52 15.70 -13.13
CA GLY A 236 -0.59 14.72 -13.66
C GLY A 236 -0.30 13.58 -12.70
N VAL A 237 0.23 12.51 -13.23
CA VAL A 237 0.58 11.30 -12.46
C VAL A 237 1.99 10.82 -12.78
N HIS A 238 2.59 10.11 -11.83
CA HIS A 238 3.88 9.43 -12.01
C HIS A 238 3.76 7.97 -11.61
N PHE A 239 4.38 7.09 -12.40
CA PHE A 239 4.49 5.67 -12.12
C PHE A 239 5.95 5.23 -12.08
N ASN A 240 6.27 4.29 -11.22
CA ASN A 240 7.49 3.48 -11.30
C ASN A 240 7.18 2.00 -11.58
N PHE A 241 5.92 1.65 -11.80
CA PHE A 241 5.46 0.30 -12.12
C PHE A 241 4.31 0.36 -13.14
N LEU A 242 4.50 -0.23 -14.33
CA LEU A 242 3.49 -0.24 -15.38
C LEU A 242 2.49 -1.36 -15.12
N ILE A 243 1.23 -1.04 -14.92
CA ILE A 243 0.17 -2.04 -14.69
C ILE A 243 -0.83 -2.17 -15.86
N ASN A 244 -0.87 -1.19 -16.73
CA ASN A 244 -1.60 -1.26 -17.98
C ASN A 244 -0.64 -1.59 -19.13
N PHE A 245 -1.07 -2.48 -20.01
CA PHE A 245 -0.28 -2.97 -21.11
C PHE A 245 -1.01 -2.72 -22.43
N PRO A 246 -0.29 -2.58 -23.55
CA PRO A 246 -0.91 -2.63 -24.86
C PRO A 246 -1.80 -3.87 -25.00
N PRO A 247 -2.97 -3.79 -25.67
CA PRO A 247 -3.94 -4.90 -25.74
C PRO A 247 -3.36 -6.22 -26.26
N ASP A 248 -2.45 -6.17 -27.21
CA ASP A 248 -1.76 -7.30 -27.78
C ASP A 248 -0.79 -7.97 -26.79
N VAL A 249 -0.08 -7.15 -26.00
CA VAL A 249 0.79 -7.59 -24.89
C VAL A 249 -0.05 -8.22 -23.79
N LEU A 250 -1.16 -7.58 -23.41
CA LEU A 250 -2.10 -8.07 -22.40
C LEU A 250 -2.66 -9.45 -22.81
N ALA A 251 -3.10 -9.60 -24.06
CA ALA A 251 -3.60 -10.87 -24.58
C ALA A 251 -2.54 -11.96 -24.57
N ALA A 252 -1.28 -11.64 -24.90
CA ALA A 252 -0.18 -12.60 -24.90
C ALA A 252 0.21 -13.03 -23.47
N ALA A 253 0.29 -12.08 -22.53
CA ALA A 253 0.70 -12.34 -21.15
C ALA A 253 -0.35 -13.12 -20.34
N PHE A 254 -1.65 -12.83 -20.52
CA PHE A 254 -2.73 -13.32 -19.65
C PHE A 254 -3.77 -14.19 -20.36
N GLY A 255 -3.99 -13.99 -21.65
CA GLY A 255 -5.06 -14.66 -22.40
C GLY A 255 -4.60 -15.91 -23.18
N GLY A 256 -3.34 -16.33 -23.07
CA GLY A 256 -2.78 -17.40 -23.92
C GLY A 256 -2.73 -17.02 -25.41
N GLY A 257 -2.82 -15.71 -25.71
CA GLY A 257 -2.72 -15.19 -27.05
C GLY A 257 -1.34 -15.42 -27.69
N ARG A 258 -1.28 -15.25 -29.00
CA ARG A 258 -0.02 -15.34 -29.73
C ARG A 258 0.88 -14.16 -29.37
N VAL A 259 2.16 -14.43 -29.16
CA VAL A 259 3.17 -13.37 -28.99
C VAL A 259 3.12 -12.41 -30.19
N PRO A 260 2.97 -11.08 -29.97
CA PRO A 260 2.93 -10.11 -31.05
C PRO A 260 4.15 -10.20 -31.95
N ALA A 261 3.94 -10.07 -33.27
CA ALA A 261 5.04 -10.02 -34.22
C ALA A 261 5.77 -8.66 -34.15
N GLY A 262 7.06 -8.65 -34.43
CA GLY A 262 7.83 -7.40 -34.52
C GLY A 262 8.28 -6.80 -33.20
N LEU A 263 8.08 -7.48 -32.06
CA LEU A 263 8.62 -7.03 -30.78
C LEU A 263 10.16 -6.94 -30.83
N SER A 264 10.71 -5.87 -30.30
CA SER A 264 12.14 -5.74 -30.01
C SER A 264 12.61 -6.80 -28.99
N GLU A 265 13.91 -6.95 -28.80
CA GLU A 265 14.47 -7.83 -27.79
C GLU A 265 14.03 -7.40 -26.38
N ALA A 266 14.08 -6.10 -26.09
CA ALA A 266 13.62 -5.54 -24.81
C ALA A 266 12.13 -5.79 -24.56
N GLU A 267 11.27 -5.64 -25.58
CA GLU A 267 9.84 -5.91 -25.45
C GLU A 267 9.55 -7.40 -25.24
N ARG A 268 10.31 -8.31 -25.87
CA ARG A 268 10.20 -9.77 -25.62
C ARG A 268 10.63 -10.15 -24.20
N ALA A 269 11.75 -9.57 -23.73
CA ALA A 269 12.22 -9.78 -22.36
C ALA A 269 11.19 -9.27 -21.34
N ALA A 270 10.65 -8.07 -21.55
CA ALA A 270 9.61 -7.49 -20.72
C ALA A 270 8.33 -8.35 -20.71
N LEU A 271 7.87 -8.85 -21.87
CA LEU A 271 6.71 -9.75 -21.96
C LEU A 271 6.92 -11.05 -21.17
N ALA A 272 8.10 -11.64 -21.27
CA ALA A 272 8.44 -12.84 -20.51
C ALA A 272 8.43 -12.55 -18.99
N ALA A 273 9.02 -11.44 -18.56
CA ALA A 273 9.06 -11.02 -17.16
C ALA A 273 7.66 -10.71 -16.61
N VAL A 274 6.81 -9.97 -17.36
CA VAL A 274 5.40 -9.72 -17.01
C VAL A 274 4.66 -11.05 -16.84
N THR A 275 4.77 -11.96 -17.81
CA THR A 275 4.09 -13.26 -17.77
C THR A 275 4.52 -14.08 -16.54
N ALA A 276 5.80 -14.05 -16.18
CA ALA A 276 6.32 -14.72 -14.99
C ALA A 276 5.85 -14.03 -13.70
N ALA A 277 5.85 -12.70 -13.67
CA ALA A 277 5.45 -11.92 -12.50
C ALA A 277 4.00 -12.24 -12.06
N PHE A 278 3.07 -12.27 -13.01
CA PHE A 278 1.65 -12.50 -12.70
C PHE A 278 1.31 -13.98 -12.39
N ARG A 279 2.28 -14.88 -12.46
CA ARG A 279 2.14 -16.29 -12.03
C ARG A 279 2.78 -16.56 -10.66
N ARG A 280 3.27 -15.53 -9.97
CA ARG A 280 3.88 -15.69 -8.64
C ARG A 280 2.85 -16.16 -7.63
N GLY A 281 3.30 -17.05 -6.73
CA GLY A 281 2.42 -17.72 -5.77
C GLY A 281 1.63 -16.75 -4.89
N TYR A 282 2.28 -15.71 -4.35
CA TYR A 282 1.60 -14.74 -3.49
C TYR A 282 0.49 -13.98 -4.23
N LEU A 283 0.72 -13.59 -5.48
CA LEU A 283 -0.23 -12.81 -6.27
C LEU A 283 -1.46 -13.64 -6.61
N VAL A 284 -1.26 -14.91 -6.98
CA VAL A 284 -2.34 -15.86 -7.27
C VAL A 284 -3.14 -16.16 -6.01
N GLU A 285 -2.47 -16.56 -4.92
CA GLU A 285 -3.13 -16.91 -3.66
C GLU A 285 -3.92 -15.72 -3.08
N GLN A 286 -3.32 -14.53 -3.03
CA GLN A 286 -4.02 -13.33 -2.54
C GLN A 286 -5.16 -12.89 -3.49
N GLY A 287 -5.01 -13.13 -4.80
CA GLY A 287 -6.03 -12.81 -5.80
C GLY A 287 -7.24 -13.75 -5.78
N GLU A 288 -7.08 -14.99 -5.34
CA GLU A 288 -8.12 -16.02 -5.36
C GLU A 288 -8.64 -16.36 -3.96
N HIS A 289 -7.73 -16.55 -2.98
CA HIS A 289 -8.06 -17.10 -1.66
C HIS A 289 -7.45 -16.29 -0.49
N PRO A 290 -7.63 -14.94 -0.43
CA PRO A 290 -6.99 -14.09 0.59
C PRO A 290 -7.35 -14.48 2.03
N GLN A 291 -8.50 -15.09 2.24
CA GLN A 291 -8.90 -15.57 3.56
C GLN A 291 -8.11 -16.80 3.99
N THR A 292 -7.81 -17.70 3.06
CA THR A 292 -7.06 -18.93 3.34
C THR A 292 -5.66 -18.62 3.81
N ILE A 293 -4.92 -17.80 3.07
CA ILE A 293 -3.56 -17.38 3.48
C ILE A 293 -3.60 -16.47 4.72
N GLY A 294 -4.71 -15.80 4.96
CA GLY A 294 -4.91 -14.94 6.14
C GLY A 294 -4.72 -15.65 7.47
N TYR A 295 -5.13 -16.93 7.58
CA TYR A 295 -4.99 -17.68 8.84
C TYR A 295 -3.54 -17.81 9.30
N PRO A 296 -2.60 -18.37 8.51
CA PRO A 296 -1.21 -18.46 8.94
C PRO A 296 -0.52 -17.09 9.07
N LEU A 297 -0.87 -16.10 8.23
CA LEU A 297 -0.28 -14.77 8.31
C LEU A 297 -0.71 -13.99 9.57
N THR A 298 -1.88 -14.30 10.12
CA THR A 298 -2.39 -13.71 11.37
C THR A 298 -1.84 -14.43 12.60
N ASP A 299 -1.55 -15.72 12.50
CA ASP A 299 -1.12 -16.53 13.64
C ASP A 299 0.39 -16.56 13.84
N SER A 300 1.18 -16.47 12.77
CA SER A 300 2.64 -16.56 12.81
C SER A 300 3.33 -15.30 12.31
N PRO A 301 4.06 -14.54 13.19
CA PRO A 301 4.84 -13.39 12.73
C PRO A 301 5.97 -13.81 11.78
N VAL A 302 6.53 -15.01 11.96
CA VAL A 302 7.56 -15.55 11.06
C VAL A 302 6.97 -15.98 9.72
N GLY A 303 5.76 -16.56 9.73
CA GLY A 303 5.02 -16.88 8.51
C GLY A 303 4.68 -15.61 7.72
N LEU A 304 4.24 -14.56 8.40
CA LEU A 304 4.01 -13.25 7.78
C LEU A 304 5.30 -12.68 7.15
N ALA A 305 6.40 -12.67 7.90
CA ALA A 305 7.69 -12.19 7.39
C ALA A 305 8.14 -12.98 6.15
N ALA A 306 8.09 -14.31 6.20
CA ALA A 306 8.45 -15.15 5.05
C ALA A 306 7.59 -14.87 3.82
N TRP A 307 6.27 -14.71 4.00
CA TRP A 307 5.35 -14.38 2.92
C TRP A 307 5.65 -13.04 2.28
N MET A 308 5.96 -12.01 3.08
CA MET A 308 6.32 -10.69 2.60
C MET A 308 7.66 -10.69 1.86
N LEU A 309 8.65 -11.45 2.33
CA LEU A 309 9.96 -11.55 1.70
C LEU A 309 9.96 -12.30 0.36
N ASP A 310 8.97 -13.15 0.10
CA ASP A 310 8.88 -13.91 -1.15
C ASP A 310 8.30 -13.10 -2.33
N HIS A 311 8.21 -11.79 -2.18
CA HIS A 311 7.63 -10.90 -3.16
C HIS A 311 8.37 -10.92 -4.50
N ASP A 312 9.66 -10.60 -4.53
CA ASP A 312 10.49 -10.60 -5.74
C ASP A 312 11.97 -10.95 -5.45
N ALA A 313 12.72 -11.27 -6.50
CA ALA A 313 14.08 -11.74 -6.36
C ALA A 313 15.04 -10.62 -5.91
N ASP A 314 14.97 -9.46 -6.53
CA ASP A 314 15.88 -8.35 -6.30
C ASP A 314 15.73 -7.81 -4.86
N SER A 315 14.49 -7.56 -4.43
CA SER A 315 14.22 -7.12 -3.06
C SER A 315 14.62 -8.18 -2.04
N TYR A 316 14.33 -9.46 -2.30
CA TYR A 316 14.75 -10.54 -1.41
C TYR A 316 16.27 -10.59 -1.24
N GLU A 317 17.06 -10.50 -2.31
CA GLU A 317 18.53 -10.51 -2.24
C GLU A 317 19.04 -9.34 -1.40
N LYS A 318 18.55 -8.12 -1.62
CA LYS A 318 18.90 -6.93 -0.82
C LYS A 318 18.57 -7.10 0.66
N ILE A 319 17.37 -7.64 0.96
CA ILE A 319 16.96 -7.94 2.32
C ILE A 319 17.86 -9.02 2.93
N SER A 320 18.15 -10.09 2.20
CA SER A 320 19.04 -11.16 2.68
C SER A 320 20.44 -10.62 2.99
N HIS A 321 21.03 -9.81 2.11
CA HIS A 321 22.31 -9.15 2.36
C HIS A 321 22.30 -8.25 3.60
N ALA A 322 21.20 -7.52 3.84
CA ALA A 322 21.07 -6.71 5.04
C ALA A 322 21.13 -7.55 6.33
N PHE A 323 20.51 -8.74 6.34
CA PHE A 323 20.45 -9.58 7.53
C PHE A 323 21.64 -10.54 7.68
N VAL A 324 22.12 -11.13 6.60
CA VAL A 324 23.17 -12.15 6.61
C VAL A 324 24.55 -11.50 6.57
N ASP A 325 24.74 -10.52 5.70
CA ASP A 325 26.04 -9.89 5.43
C ASP A 325 26.20 -8.53 6.11
N GLY A 326 25.13 -7.96 6.67
CA GLY A 326 25.13 -6.64 7.28
C GLY A 326 25.26 -5.49 6.26
N GLN A 327 24.88 -5.70 5.01
CA GLN A 327 25.00 -4.76 3.89
C GLN A 327 23.62 -4.30 3.39
N PRO A 328 23.03 -3.24 3.97
CA PRO A 328 21.75 -2.71 3.52
C PRO A 328 21.88 -1.96 2.18
N ALA A 329 20.81 -1.98 1.38
CA ALA A 329 20.68 -1.15 0.19
C ALA A 329 19.91 0.15 0.52
N GLY A 330 20.63 1.26 0.56
CA GLY A 330 20.06 2.56 0.93
C GLY A 330 19.42 2.55 2.33
N ASP A 331 18.17 3.02 2.43
CA ASP A 331 17.41 2.99 3.70
C ASP A 331 16.70 1.64 3.93
N LEU A 332 16.88 0.65 3.05
CA LEU A 332 16.38 -0.72 3.24
C LEU A 332 17.25 -1.46 4.28
N THR A 333 17.28 -0.93 5.49
CA THR A 333 18.04 -1.45 6.63
C THR A 333 17.28 -2.54 7.36
N ARG A 334 17.97 -3.37 8.15
CA ARG A 334 17.33 -4.37 9.03
C ARG A 334 16.22 -3.76 9.87
N GLU A 335 16.45 -2.59 10.46
CA GLU A 335 15.47 -1.90 11.28
C GLU A 335 14.23 -1.53 10.49
N ARG A 336 14.39 -0.91 9.31
CA ARG A 336 13.26 -0.47 8.46
C ARG A 336 12.45 -1.63 7.90
N ILE A 337 13.13 -2.70 7.50
CA ILE A 337 12.47 -3.93 7.04
C ILE A 337 11.59 -4.50 8.15
N VAL A 338 12.13 -4.58 9.37
CA VAL A 338 11.37 -5.09 10.53
C VAL A 338 10.31 -4.10 10.99
N ASP A 339 10.50 -2.78 10.84
CA ASP A 339 9.43 -1.79 11.06
C ASP A 339 8.19 -2.09 10.21
N ASN A 340 8.41 -2.34 8.92
CA ASN A 340 7.33 -2.63 7.98
C ASN A 340 6.61 -3.94 8.31
N ILE A 341 7.35 -5.02 8.55
CA ILE A 341 6.77 -6.32 8.93
C ILE A 341 6.02 -6.20 10.26
N THR A 342 6.60 -5.51 11.23
CA THR A 342 6.00 -5.30 12.56
C THR A 342 4.73 -4.46 12.47
N LEU A 343 4.67 -3.45 11.58
CA LEU A 343 3.46 -2.68 11.33
C LEU A 343 2.31 -3.58 10.87
N TYR A 344 2.55 -4.47 9.88
CA TYR A 344 1.54 -5.44 9.44
C TYR A 344 1.08 -6.36 10.57
N TRP A 345 2.02 -6.84 11.38
CA TRP A 345 1.72 -7.71 12.51
C TRP A 345 0.86 -7.02 13.56
N LEU A 346 1.31 -5.86 14.05
CA LEU A 346 0.66 -5.13 15.15
C LEU A 346 -0.73 -4.58 14.77
N THR A 347 -0.92 -4.25 13.50
CA THR A 347 -2.24 -3.82 12.99
C THR A 347 -3.09 -4.99 12.52
N ASN A 348 -2.55 -6.21 12.51
CA ASN A 348 -3.20 -7.39 11.96
C ASN A 348 -3.76 -7.15 10.55
N SER A 349 -2.98 -6.51 9.69
CA SER A 349 -3.43 -6.06 8.36
C SER A 349 -3.13 -7.03 7.22
N ALA A 350 -2.47 -8.16 7.47
CA ALA A 350 -2.08 -9.10 6.43
C ALA A 350 -3.26 -9.59 5.57
N THR A 351 -4.33 -10.07 6.21
CA THR A 351 -5.52 -10.55 5.49
C THR A 351 -6.27 -9.45 4.75
N SER A 352 -6.43 -8.28 5.38
CA SER A 352 -7.15 -7.15 4.76
C SER A 352 -6.36 -6.57 3.58
N ALA A 353 -5.03 -6.54 3.67
CA ALA A 353 -4.15 -6.17 2.57
C ALA A 353 -4.23 -7.17 1.40
N ALA A 354 -4.21 -8.48 1.70
CA ALA A 354 -4.37 -9.52 0.69
C ALA A 354 -5.69 -9.40 -0.10
N ARG A 355 -6.77 -8.95 0.56
CA ARG A 355 -8.07 -8.73 -0.11
C ARG A 355 -8.02 -7.67 -1.22
N MET A 356 -7.07 -6.75 -1.21
CA MET A 356 -6.88 -5.78 -2.29
C MET A 356 -6.54 -6.48 -3.62
N TYR A 357 -5.80 -7.59 -3.58
CA TYR A 357 -5.50 -8.40 -4.77
C TYR A 357 -6.76 -9.08 -5.32
N TRP A 358 -7.61 -9.60 -4.44
CA TRP A 358 -8.90 -10.19 -4.82
C TRP A 358 -9.83 -9.15 -5.43
N GLU A 359 -9.94 -7.96 -4.84
CA GLU A 359 -10.71 -6.83 -5.38
C GLU A 359 -10.17 -6.37 -6.75
N SER A 360 -8.84 -6.29 -6.88
CA SER A 360 -8.18 -5.90 -8.14
C SER A 360 -8.39 -6.95 -9.24
N SER A 361 -8.34 -8.24 -8.90
CA SER A 361 -8.56 -9.33 -9.86
C SER A 361 -9.99 -9.32 -10.42
N ARG A 362 -10.98 -9.07 -9.57
CA ARG A 362 -12.39 -8.94 -9.98
C ARG A 362 -12.62 -7.68 -10.82
N ALA A 363 -12.08 -6.54 -10.38
CA ALA A 363 -12.18 -5.28 -11.13
C ALA A 363 -11.54 -5.40 -12.52
N ARG A 364 -10.42 -6.13 -12.65
CA ARG A 364 -9.77 -6.41 -13.93
C ARG A 364 -10.63 -7.31 -14.82
N ALA A 365 -11.25 -8.35 -14.29
CA ALA A 365 -12.17 -9.20 -15.04
C ALA A 365 -13.36 -8.39 -15.59
N ASP A 366 -13.92 -7.50 -14.78
CA ASP A 366 -14.99 -6.60 -15.21
C ASP A 366 -14.51 -5.56 -16.26
N ALA A 367 -13.27 -5.10 -16.15
CA ALA A 367 -12.68 -4.12 -17.08
C ALA A 367 -12.39 -4.71 -18.48
N VAL A 368 -12.03 -6.00 -18.56
CA VAL A 368 -11.83 -6.69 -19.86
C VAL A 368 -13.10 -6.67 -20.72
N ALA A 369 -14.27 -6.61 -20.08
CA ALA A 369 -15.57 -6.53 -20.78
C ALA A 369 -15.94 -5.10 -21.23
N ARG A 370 -15.11 -4.08 -20.94
CA ARG A 370 -15.40 -2.67 -21.25
C ARG A 370 -14.33 -2.08 -22.18
N PRO A 371 -14.68 -1.09 -23.02
CA PRO A 371 -13.67 -0.36 -23.77
C PRO A 371 -12.65 0.29 -22.81
N PRO A 372 -11.35 0.26 -23.15
CA PRO A 372 -10.34 0.94 -22.34
C PRO A 372 -10.61 2.45 -22.30
N VAL A 373 -10.55 3.04 -21.10
CA VAL A 373 -10.64 4.50 -20.92
C VAL A 373 -9.27 5.09 -21.20
N ALA A 374 -9.18 5.97 -22.19
CA ALA A 374 -7.95 6.66 -22.52
C ALA A 374 -7.55 7.64 -21.39
N VAL A 375 -6.29 7.61 -20.99
CA VAL A 375 -5.72 8.58 -20.05
C VAL A 375 -5.31 9.82 -20.82
N SER A 376 -5.96 10.97 -20.53
CA SER A 376 -5.72 12.24 -21.20
C SER A 376 -4.79 13.18 -20.43
N ILE A 377 -4.67 13.00 -19.13
CA ILE A 377 -3.82 13.84 -18.28
C ILE A 377 -2.32 13.52 -18.50
N PRO A 378 -1.42 14.45 -18.17
CA PRO A 378 0.03 14.23 -18.22
C PRO A 378 0.47 13.02 -17.38
N VAL A 379 1.28 12.16 -17.98
CA VAL A 379 1.84 10.96 -17.35
C VAL A 379 3.36 11.04 -17.36
N ALA A 380 3.97 10.72 -16.24
CA ALA A 380 5.41 10.54 -16.08
C ALA A 380 5.72 9.11 -15.67
N PHE A 381 6.86 8.59 -16.10
CA PHE A 381 7.26 7.22 -15.81
C PHE A 381 8.78 7.13 -15.56
N THR A 382 9.17 6.44 -14.47
CA THR A 382 10.56 6.06 -14.20
C THR A 382 10.68 4.55 -14.09
N VAL A 383 11.57 3.95 -14.87
CA VAL A 383 11.89 2.53 -14.84
C VAL A 383 13.13 2.32 -13.97
N PHE A 384 13.04 1.44 -12.98
CA PHE A 384 14.17 1.03 -12.16
C PHE A 384 14.69 -0.35 -12.58
N PRO A 385 16.03 -0.56 -12.63
CA PRO A 385 16.61 -1.78 -13.19
C PRO A 385 16.28 -3.05 -12.38
N GLY A 386 16.07 -2.95 -11.07
CA GLY A 386 15.68 -4.06 -10.20
C GLY A 386 14.17 -4.24 -10.04
N GLU A 387 13.34 -3.55 -10.85
CA GLU A 387 11.89 -3.74 -10.79
C GLU A 387 11.50 -5.14 -11.33
N ILE A 388 10.37 -5.67 -10.86
CA ILE A 388 9.84 -7.01 -11.20
C ILE A 388 9.82 -7.25 -12.72
N TYR A 389 9.50 -6.22 -13.47
CA TYR A 389 9.68 -6.14 -14.93
C TYR A 389 9.91 -4.69 -15.35
N GLN A 390 10.75 -4.50 -16.32
CA GLN A 390 11.08 -3.19 -16.87
C GLN A 390 10.20 -2.93 -18.08
N ALA A 391 9.30 -1.94 -17.95
CA ALA A 391 8.39 -1.61 -19.03
C ALA A 391 9.12 -0.81 -20.13
N PRO A 392 9.14 -1.27 -21.39
CA PRO A 392 9.71 -0.51 -22.49
C PRO A 392 8.94 0.81 -22.71
N ARG A 393 9.66 1.87 -23.05
CA ARG A 393 9.08 3.18 -23.38
C ARG A 393 7.94 3.07 -24.40
N ALA A 394 8.11 2.23 -25.44
CA ALA A 394 7.11 2.02 -26.46
C ALA A 394 5.76 1.50 -25.92
N TRP A 395 5.77 0.75 -24.80
CA TRP A 395 4.54 0.32 -24.14
C TRP A 395 3.88 1.45 -23.39
N ALA A 396 4.68 2.22 -22.62
CA ALA A 396 4.17 3.39 -21.90
C ALA A 396 3.54 4.42 -22.85
N GLU A 397 4.17 4.71 -23.99
CA GLU A 397 3.65 5.62 -25.03
C GLU A 397 2.34 5.12 -25.66
N LYS A 398 2.20 3.80 -25.88
CA LYS A 398 0.95 3.22 -26.40
C LYS A 398 -0.21 3.32 -25.42
N VAL A 399 0.07 3.18 -24.13
CA VAL A 399 -0.94 3.19 -23.05
C VAL A 399 -1.28 4.61 -22.60
N TYR A 400 -0.28 5.49 -22.56
CA TYR A 400 -0.37 6.85 -22.05
C TYR A 400 0.03 7.86 -23.15
N PRO A 401 -0.90 8.29 -24.01
CA PRO A 401 -0.60 9.18 -25.13
C PRO A 401 0.00 10.53 -24.72
N ASN A 402 -0.27 11.00 -23.49
CA ASN A 402 0.29 12.23 -22.94
C ASN A 402 1.46 11.93 -21.99
N LEU A 403 2.43 11.14 -22.45
CA LEU A 403 3.65 10.82 -21.70
C LEU A 403 4.61 12.02 -21.76
N ILE A 404 4.73 12.77 -20.67
CA ILE A 404 5.56 14.00 -20.56
C ILE A 404 6.97 13.75 -20.04
N TYR A 405 7.20 12.59 -19.41
CA TYR A 405 8.49 12.20 -18.85
C TYR A 405 8.65 10.69 -18.91
N PHE A 406 9.81 10.23 -19.34
CA PHE A 406 10.20 8.82 -19.27
C PHE A 406 11.70 8.74 -19.03
N HIS A 407 12.12 8.07 -17.97
CA HIS A 407 13.51 7.88 -17.63
C HIS A 407 13.78 6.44 -17.18
N GLU A 408 14.88 5.88 -17.64
CA GLU A 408 15.42 4.60 -17.17
C GLU A 408 16.55 4.93 -16.17
N ALA A 409 16.28 4.70 -14.89
CA ALA A 409 17.23 4.94 -13.82
C ALA A 409 18.37 3.91 -13.85
N ASP A 410 19.54 4.30 -13.34
CA ASP A 410 20.74 3.46 -13.31
C ASP A 410 20.77 2.49 -12.12
N LYS A 411 19.94 2.69 -11.11
CA LYS A 411 19.87 1.88 -9.88
C LYS A 411 18.50 1.98 -9.21
N GLY A 412 18.22 1.06 -8.27
CA GLY A 412 16.96 0.92 -7.58
C GLY A 412 16.16 -0.26 -8.10
N GLY A 413 15.21 -0.71 -7.32
CA GLY A 413 14.33 -1.85 -7.62
C GLY A 413 12.88 -1.53 -7.32
N HIS A 414 12.14 -2.55 -6.91
CA HIS A 414 10.72 -2.42 -6.59
C HIS A 414 10.44 -1.39 -5.51
N PHE A 415 11.27 -1.35 -4.47
CA PHE A 415 11.19 -0.37 -3.39
C PHE A 415 12.13 0.82 -3.61
N ALA A 416 12.18 1.37 -4.83
CA ALA A 416 13.11 2.43 -5.20
C ALA A 416 13.05 3.65 -4.27
N ALA A 417 11.87 4.03 -3.76
CA ALA A 417 11.71 5.09 -2.77
C ALA A 417 12.44 4.79 -1.45
N TRP A 418 12.57 3.54 -1.11
CA TRP A 418 13.24 3.04 0.08
C TRP A 418 14.73 2.79 -0.15
N GLU A 419 15.06 2.17 -1.30
CA GLU A 419 16.44 1.82 -1.67
C GLU A 419 17.26 3.02 -2.09
N GLN A 420 16.67 3.98 -2.79
CA GLN A 420 17.32 5.12 -3.42
C GLN A 420 16.50 6.41 -3.21
N PRO A 421 16.27 6.85 -1.95
CA PRO A 421 15.33 7.94 -1.65
C PRO A 421 15.66 9.26 -2.35
N GLU A 422 16.95 9.63 -2.43
CA GLU A 422 17.38 10.86 -3.10
C GLU A 422 17.16 10.80 -4.62
N LEU A 423 17.49 9.66 -5.25
CA LEU A 423 17.23 9.45 -6.67
C LEU A 423 15.74 9.49 -6.95
N PHE A 424 14.93 8.75 -6.18
CA PHE A 424 13.47 8.71 -6.36
C PHE A 424 12.84 10.11 -6.24
N ALA A 425 13.24 10.88 -5.23
CA ALA A 425 12.78 12.26 -5.06
C ALA A 425 13.23 13.16 -6.23
N SER A 426 14.46 12.99 -6.75
CA SER A 426 14.94 13.75 -7.91
C SER A 426 14.14 13.44 -9.18
N GLU A 427 13.77 12.17 -9.38
CA GLU A 427 12.89 11.73 -10.49
C GLU A 427 11.52 12.42 -10.41
N LEU A 428 10.89 12.44 -9.24
CA LEU A 428 9.59 13.11 -9.05
C LEU A 428 9.68 14.62 -9.27
N ARG A 429 10.76 15.26 -8.81
CA ARG A 429 11.00 16.70 -9.08
C ARG A 429 11.13 16.96 -10.59
N ALA A 430 11.90 16.14 -11.30
CA ALA A 430 12.09 16.26 -12.74
C ALA A 430 10.78 16.00 -13.52
N ALA A 431 10.08 14.92 -13.17
CA ALA A 431 8.84 14.49 -13.80
C ALA A 431 7.72 15.55 -13.73
N PHE A 432 7.58 16.21 -12.59
CA PHE A 432 6.50 17.19 -12.36
C PHE A 432 6.90 18.66 -12.60
N ARG A 433 8.17 18.92 -12.92
CA ARG A 433 8.61 20.30 -13.21
C ARG A 433 7.83 20.98 -14.34
N PRO A 434 7.50 20.32 -15.47
CA PRO A 434 6.72 20.94 -16.53
C PRO A 434 5.32 21.39 -16.10
N LEU A 435 4.76 20.77 -15.04
CA LEU A 435 3.41 21.05 -14.58
C LEU A 435 3.34 22.22 -13.58
N ARG A 436 4.47 22.78 -13.13
CA ARG A 436 4.50 23.85 -12.12
C ARG A 436 4.18 25.24 -12.68
N GLY A 437 4.44 25.48 -13.95
CA GLY A 437 4.29 26.79 -14.60
C GLY A 437 2.92 27.11 -15.19
N ALA A 438 1.96 26.18 -15.14
CA ALA A 438 0.59 26.39 -15.67
C ALA A 438 -0.32 26.89 -14.53
N GLN A 439 -0.20 28.17 -14.16
CA GLN A 439 -1.22 28.91 -13.36
C GLN A 439 -2.17 29.63 -14.27
#